data_d2a1743b1bee2831704ec8d5fb212b41
#
_entry.id   d2a1743b1bee2831704ec8d5fb212b41
#
_cell.length_a   1.000
_cell.length_b   1.000
_cell.length_c   1.000
_cell.angle_alpha   90.00
_cell.angle_beta   90.00
_cell.angle_gamma   90.00
#
_symmetry.space_group_name_H-M   'P 1'
#
loop_
_entity.id
_entity.type
_entity.pdbx_description
1 polymer ?
#
loop_
_entity_poly.entity_id
_entity_poly.type
_entity_poly.pdbx_seq_one_letter_code
_entity_poly.pdbx_strand_id
1 'polypeptide(L)'
;MKNTPTISIAIATFNEESNIKRCLDAVTGWVDEIVIADEESTDNTVIIANRYPKVKIISTPHEPMFHLTKQKAIDACKSDWILQLDADEVVTPKLKNEIIEIIKLNTKFSGFWINRKNFFLGRFLTKGGVYPDPTIRLYRAKKGHLPCQNVHEQAVVDGEVSHLRSDLLHYADPTFTRYLMRNDRYTSLIATELYNHQTKINFLNFINYFLFKPISWFLLAYFRHRGYVDGFPGFVFAWYSSLRFPIAYIKLQELYHESTI
;
A
#
# COMPACT_ATOMS: atom_id res chain seq x y z
N MET A 1 -24.17 30.91 3.55
CA MET A 1 -23.43 29.95 4.41
C MET A 1 -22.50 29.15 3.52
N LYS A 2 -21.18 29.14 3.78
CA LYS A 2 -20.29 28.24 3.03
C LYS A 2 -20.64 26.81 3.44
N ASN A 3 -21.06 25.97 2.51
CA ASN A 3 -21.30 24.55 2.79
C ASN A 3 -20.00 23.93 3.33
N THR A 4 -20.12 23.13 4.37
CA THR A 4 -18.97 22.34 4.87
C THR A 4 -18.51 21.42 3.75
N PRO A 5 -17.21 21.43 3.39
CA PRO A 5 -16.69 20.54 2.36
C PRO A 5 -16.97 19.07 2.68
N THR A 6 -17.36 18.32 1.68
CA THR A 6 -17.70 16.89 1.78
C THR A 6 -16.49 16.02 1.47
N ILE A 7 -16.49 14.77 1.96
CA ILE A 7 -15.42 13.81 1.75
C ILE A 7 -15.95 12.43 1.37
N SER A 8 -15.43 11.87 0.29
CA SER A 8 -15.64 10.47 -0.13
C SER A 8 -14.43 9.61 0.22
N ILE A 9 -14.70 8.35 0.56
CA ILE A 9 -13.67 7.31 0.61
C ILE A 9 -13.73 6.53 -0.71
N ALA A 10 -12.57 6.31 -1.34
CA ALA A 10 -12.42 5.44 -2.52
C ALA A 10 -11.62 4.21 -2.15
N ILE A 11 -12.17 3.01 -2.33
CA ILE A 11 -11.54 1.73 -2.00
C ILE A 11 -11.65 0.80 -3.21
N ALA A 12 -10.59 0.06 -3.52
CA ALA A 12 -10.67 -1.11 -4.39
C ALA A 12 -10.56 -2.38 -3.56
N THR A 13 -11.33 -3.42 -3.90
CA THR A 13 -11.33 -4.69 -3.17
C THR A 13 -11.26 -5.88 -4.10
N PHE A 14 -10.56 -6.92 -3.62
CA PHE A 14 -10.61 -8.28 -4.15
C PHE A 14 -10.29 -9.27 -3.02
N ASN A 15 -11.30 -9.98 -2.53
CA ASN A 15 -11.18 -10.97 -1.44
C ASN A 15 -10.53 -10.39 -0.15
N GLU A 16 -11.15 -9.34 0.40
CA GLU A 16 -10.68 -8.60 1.58
C GLU A 16 -11.60 -8.77 2.82
N GLU A 17 -12.32 -9.89 2.93
CA GLU A 17 -13.25 -10.14 4.05
C GLU A 17 -12.60 -10.00 5.43
N SER A 18 -11.30 -10.30 5.55
CA SER A 18 -10.54 -10.19 6.80
C SER A 18 -10.19 -8.76 7.21
N ASN A 19 -10.23 -7.80 6.26
CA ASN A 19 -9.77 -6.43 6.44
C ASN A 19 -10.87 -5.39 6.32
N ILE A 20 -11.79 -5.56 5.37
CA ILE A 20 -12.77 -4.53 4.97
C ILE A 20 -13.60 -4.00 6.14
N LYS A 21 -14.00 -4.87 7.08
CA LYS A 21 -14.76 -4.46 8.26
C LYS A 21 -14.01 -3.39 9.08
N ARG A 22 -12.75 -3.63 9.37
CA ARG A 22 -11.92 -2.72 10.18
C ARG A 22 -11.68 -1.38 9.48
N CYS A 23 -11.49 -1.39 8.17
CA CYS A 23 -11.37 -0.19 7.35
C CYS A 23 -12.66 0.64 7.41
N LEU A 24 -13.83 0.03 7.17
CA LEU A 24 -15.12 0.71 7.17
C LEU A 24 -15.54 1.23 8.54
N ASP A 25 -15.29 0.49 9.62
CA ASP A 25 -15.54 0.94 10.99
C ASP A 25 -14.82 2.25 11.31
N ALA A 26 -13.61 2.45 10.76
CA ALA A 26 -12.80 3.64 11.00
C ALA A 26 -13.29 4.89 10.27
N VAL A 27 -14.11 4.75 9.22
CA VAL A 27 -14.47 5.88 8.35
C VAL A 27 -15.96 6.20 8.32
N THR A 28 -16.87 5.22 8.42
CA THR A 28 -18.32 5.38 8.20
C THR A 28 -18.94 6.49 9.03
N GLY A 29 -18.47 6.71 10.26
CA GLY A 29 -19.07 7.66 11.22
C GLY A 29 -18.85 9.14 10.90
N TRP A 30 -18.00 9.50 9.92
CA TRP A 30 -17.60 10.90 9.70
C TRP A 30 -17.45 11.33 8.24
N VAL A 31 -17.56 10.40 7.29
CA VAL A 31 -17.49 10.69 5.84
C VAL A 31 -18.89 10.81 5.24
N ASP A 32 -18.99 11.40 4.05
CA ASP A 32 -20.27 11.59 3.37
C ASP A 32 -20.62 10.42 2.47
N GLU A 33 -19.63 9.79 1.85
CA GLU A 33 -19.78 8.71 0.88
C GLU A 33 -18.61 7.72 1.00
N ILE A 34 -18.88 6.43 0.72
CA ILE A 34 -17.85 5.39 0.57
C ILE A 34 -18.12 4.67 -0.75
N VAL A 35 -17.19 4.75 -1.68
CA VAL A 35 -17.25 4.05 -2.98
C VAL A 35 -16.25 2.90 -2.96
N ILE A 36 -16.76 1.69 -3.19
CA ILE A 36 -15.95 0.47 -3.27
C ILE A 36 -16.06 -0.06 -4.71
N ALA A 37 -14.93 -0.13 -5.43
CA ALA A 37 -14.83 -0.89 -6.66
C ALA A 37 -14.34 -2.30 -6.33
N ASP A 38 -15.20 -3.29 -6.54
CA ASP A 38 -14.93 -4.69 -6.20
C ASP A 38 -14.69 -5.53 -7.44
N GLU A 39 -13.57 -6.23 -7.49
CA GLU A 39 -13.16 -7.11 -8.59
C GLU A 39 -13.81 -8.50 -8.50
N GLU A 40 -15.15 -8.55 -8.33
CA GLU A 40 -15.91 -9.80 -8.25
C GLU A 40 -15.41 -10.73 -7.13
N SER A 41 -15.24 -10.17 -5.92
CA SER A 41 -14.83 -10.94 -4.74
C SER A 41 -15.72 -12.17 -4.53
N THR A 42 -15.10 -13.31 -4.27
CA THR A 42 -15.76 -14.60 -4.04
C THR A 42 -15.94 -14.95 -2.56
N ASP A 43 -15.32 -14.17 -1.67
CA ASP A 43 -15.46 -14.27 -0.22
C ASP A 43 -16.59 -13.36 0.32
N ASN A 44 -16.64 -13.10 1.63
CA ASN A 44 -17.68 -12.28 2.24
C ASN A 44 -17.44 -10.77 2.12
N THR A 45 -16.47 -10.28 1.35
CA THR A 45 -16.12 -8.85 1.23
C THR A 45 -17.33 -7.99 0.94
N VAL A 46 -18.07 -8.29 -0.13
CA VAL A 46 -19.25 -7.54 -0.58
C VAL A 46 -20.39 -7.63 0.43
N ILE A 47 -20.61 -8.82 1.04
CA ILE A 47 -21.64 -9.03 2.07
C ILE A 47 -21.37 -8.15 3.29
N ILE A 48 -20.10 -8.07 3.73
CA ILE A 48 -19.70 -7.23 4.87
C ILE A 48 -19.88 -5.76 4.52
N ALA A 49 -19.39 -5.32 3.36
CA ALA A 49 -19.46 -3.93 2.93
C ALA A 49 -20.89 -3.39 2.80
N ASN A 50 -21.81 -4.19 2.30
CA ASN A 50 -23.23 -3.82 2.16
C ASN A 50 -23.97 -3.57 3.49
N ARG A 51 -23.39 -3.92 4.63
CA ARG A 51 -23.98 -3.63 5.95
C ARG A 51 -23.77 -2.18 6.40
N TYR A 52 -22.92 -1.44 5.71
CA TYR A 52 -22.59 -0.05 6.09
C TYR A 52 -23.45 0.94 5.31
N PRO A 53 -24.09 1.90 6.01
CA PRO A 53 -24.84 2.97 5.38
C PRO A 53 -23.91 3.85 4.59
N LYS A 54 -24.00 4.40 3.56
CA LYS A 54 -23.12 5.26 2.74
C LYS A 54 -22.17 4.48 1.80
N VAL A 55 -22.14 3.16 1.87
CA VAL A 55 -21.35 2.35 0.96
C VAL A 55 -22.11 2.19 -0.35
N LYS A 56 -21.40 2.46 -1.44
CA LYS A 56 -21.81 2.17 -2.81
C LYS A 56 -20.79 1.23 -3.42
N ILE A 57 -21.23 0.06 -3.87
CA ILE A 57 -20.35 -0.92 -4.52
C ILE A 57 -20.51 -0.83 -6.03
N ILE A 58 -19.39 -0.87 -6.73
CA ILE A 58 -19.26 -0.97 -8.19
C ILE A 58 -18.60 -2.32 -8.46
N SER A 59 -19.32 -3.28 -9.05
CA SER A 59 -18.71 -4.51 -9.52
C SER A 59 -17.92 -4.23 -10.80
N THR A 60 -16.72 -4.75 -10.88
CA THR A 60 -15.83 -4.63 -12.04
C THR A 60 -15.14 -5.98 -12.27
N PRO A 61 -14.92 -6.39 -13.53
CA PRO A 61 -14.09 -7.57 -13.78
C PRO A 61 -12.69 -7.38 -13.22
N HIS A 62 -12.00 -8.50 -12.99
CA HIS A 62 -10.61 -8.48 -12.55
C HIS A 62 -9.73 -7.77 -13.58
N GLU A 63 -9.07 -6.70 -13.16
CA GLU A 63 -8.25 -5.87 -14.03
C GLU A 63 -6.79 -6.36 -14.04
N PRO A 64 -6.07 -6.22 -15.17
CA PRO A 64 -4.65 -6.56 -15.25
C PRO A 64 -3.79 -5.80 -14.23
N MET A 65 -4.27 -4.63 -13.81
CA MET A 65 -3.59 -3.78 -12.85
C MET A 65 -4.61 -3.22 -11.85
N PHE A 66 -4.42 -3.50 -10.56
CA PHE A 66 -5.31 -3.09 -9.48
C PHE A 66 -5.49 -1.56 -9.36
N HIS A 67 -4.57 -0.76 -9.92
CA HIS A 67 -4.72 0.70 -9.99
C HIS A 67 -5.89 1.14 -10.88
N LEU A 68 -6.25 0.37 -11.92
CA LEU A 68 -7.42 0.64 -12.74
C LEU A 68 -8.70 0.56 -11.91
N THR A 69 -8.81 -0.45 -11.05
CA THR A 69 -9.94 -0.61 -10.14
C THR A 69 -9.98 0.50 -9.09
N LYS A 70 -8.84 0.89 -8.53
CA LYS A 70 -8.74 2.06 -7.65
C LYS A 70 -9.21 3.34 -8.35
N GLN A 71 -8.80 3.55 -9.59
CA GLN A 71 -9.20 4.72 -10.36
C GLN A 71 -10.72 4.75 -10.61
N LYS A 72 -11.35 3.61 -10.90
CA LYS A 72 -12.82 3.52 -11.03
C LYS A 72 -13.54 3.95 -9.75
N ALA A 73 -13.03 3.56 -8.56
CA ALA A 73 -13.59 4.01 -7.30
C ALA A 73 -13.44 5.53 -7.11
N ILE A 74 -12.26 6.09 -7.45
CA ILE A 74 -11.98 7.53 -7.39
C ILE A 74 -12.91 8.31 -8.30
N ASP A 75 -13.08 7.88 -9.55
CA ASP A 75 -13.92 8.56 -10.56
C ASP A 75 -15.41 8.56 -10.18
N ALA A 76 -15.85 7.59 -9.43
CA ALA A 76 -17.23 7.48 -8.99
C ALA A 76 -17.57 8.29 -7.72
N CYS A 77 -16.56 8.84 -7.04
CA CYS A 77 -16.73 9.73 -5.89
C CYS A 77 -17.33 11.07 -6.28
N LYS A 78 -18.22 11.61 -5.41
CA LYS A 78 -18.98 12.84 -5.70
C LYS A 78 -18.66 14.00 -4.75
N SER A 79 -17.91 13.76 -3.69
CA SER A 79 -17.56 14.76 -2.68
C SER A 79 -16.46 15.74 -3.16
N ASP A 80 -16.23 16.80 -2.41
CA ASP A 80 -15.19 17.82 -2.69
C ASP A 80 -13.78 17.28 -2.49
N TRP A 81 -13.62 16.34 -1.55
CA TRP A 81 -12.38 15.67 -1.22
C TRP A 81 -12.50 14.16 -1.34
N ILE A 82 -11.41 13.51 -1.73
CA ILE A 82 -11.32 12.06 -1.82
C ILE A 82 -10.17 11.60 -0.92
N LEU A 83 -10.48 10.68 0.00
CA LEU A 83 -9.49 9.90 0.71
C LEU A 83 -9.46 8.50 0.10
N GLN A 84 -8.40 8.22 -0.67
CA GLN A 84 -8.17 6.89 -1.23
C GLN A 84 -7.57 5.98 -0.16
N LEU A 85 -8.17 4.82 0.06
CA LEU A 85 -7.70 3.81 1.01
C LEU A 85 -7.58 2.44 0.35
N ASP A 86 -6.69 1.62 0.89
CA ASP A 86 -6.68 0.18 0.65
C ASP A 86 -7.53 -0.50 1.75
N ALA A 87 -8.14 -1.65 1.47
CA ALA A 87 -9.04 -2.32 2.42
C ALA A 87 -8.35 -2.74 3.73
N ASP A 88 -7.03 -2.88 3.72
CA ASP A 88 -6.18 -3.20 4.87
C ASP A 88 -5.62 -1.95 5.58
N GLU A 89 -6.06 -0.75 5.21
CA GLU A 89 -5.69 0.52 5.85
C GLU A 89 -6.76 1.00 6.84
N VAL A 90 -6.32 1.62 7.94
CA VAL A 90 -7.20 2.10 9.03
C VAL A 90 -6.86 3.52 9.40
N VAL A 91 -7.84 4.41 9.28
CA VAL A 91 -7.74 5.81 9.68
C VAL A 91 -7.76 5.91 11.21
N THR A 92 -6.68 6.44 11.80
CA THR A 92 -6.63 6.66 13.24
C THR A 92 -7.54 7.82 13.67
N PRO A 93 -8.03 7.87 14.94
CA PRO A 93 -8.78 9.02 15.43
C PRO A 93 -8.04 10.36 15.30
N LYS A 94 -6.70 10.36 15.42
CA LYS A 94 -5.87 11.54 15.22
C LYS A 94 -5.87 11.99 13.76
N LEU A 95 -5.68 11.04 12.83
CA LEU A 95 -5.70 11.32 11.40
C LEU A 95 -7.08 11.82 10.95
N LYS A 96 -8.16 11.19 11.43
CA LYS A 96 -9.53 11.66 11.19
C LYS A 96 -9.69 13.13 11.56
N ASN A 97 -9.32 13.50 12.78
CA ASN A 97 -9.48 14.86 13.27
C ASN A 97 -8.66 15.86 12.44
N GLU A 98 -7.42 15.52 12.10
CA GLU A 98 -6.55 16.34 11.27
C GLU A 98 -7.13 16.54 9.86
N ILE A 99 -7.67 15.48 9.23
CA ILE A 99 -8.35 15.57 7.93
C ILE A 99 -9.55 16.51 8.01
N ILE A 100 -10.44 16.34 9.02
CA ILE A 100 -11.62 17.17 9.19
C ILE A 100 -11.26 18.65 9.38
N GLU A 101 -10.22 18.96 10.14
CA GLU A 101 -9.74 20.33 10.33
C GLU A 101 -9.23 20.93 9.01
N ILE A 102 -8.40 20.20 8.28
CA ILE A 102 -7.79 20.68 7.04
C ILE A 102 -8.84 20.94 5.96
N ILE A 103 -9.80 20.04 5.76
CA ILE A 103 -10.82 20.25 4.73
C ILE A 103 -11.74 21.45 5.06
N LYS A 104 -11.97 21.75 6.36
CA LYS A 104 -12.75 22.91 6.80
C LYS A 104 -12.01 24.24 6.61
N LEU A 105 -10.69 24.25 6.72
CA LEU A 105 -9.85 25.46 6.65
C LEU A 105 -9.73 26.08 5.25
N ASN A 106 -10.38 25.51 4.24
CA ASN A 106 -10.24 25.94 2.84
C ASN A 106 -8.77 26.15 2.42
N THR A 107 -7.95 25.16 2.72
CA THR A 107 -6.50 25.15 2.44
C THR A 107 -6.20 25.41 0.97
N LYS A 108 -5.03 26.02 0.68
CA LYS A 108 -4.53 26.19 -0.70
C LYS A 108 -4.06 24.89 -1.33
N PHE A 109 -3.78 23.86 -0.54
CA PHE A 109 -3.26 22.60 -1.03
C PHE A 109 -4.35 21.77 -1.73
N SER A 110 -3.93 21.09 -2.79
CA SER A 110 -4.77 20.19 -3.57
C SER A 110 -4.69 18.73 -3.10
N GLY A 111 -3.65 18.37 -2.34
CA GLY A 111 -3.48 17.02 -1.81
C GLY A 111 -2.52 16.94 -0.65
N PHE A 112 -2.52 15.78 0.01
CA PHE A 112 -1.72 15.52 1.20
C PHE A 112 -1.12 14.12 1.20
N TRP A 113 0.15 14.08 1.52
CA TRP A 113 0.87 12.86 1.87
C TRP A 113 0.52 12.44 3.30
N ILE A 114 0.35 11.15 3.49
CA ILE A 114 0.07 10.52 4.78
C ILE A 114 1.10 9.43 5.00
N ASN A 115 1.75 9.40 6.17
CA ASN A 115 2.68 8.35 6.52
C ASN A 115 1.93 7.09 6.93
N ARG A 116 2.27 5.94 6.33
CA ARG A 116 1.75 4.64 6.74
C ARG A 116 2.65 4.03 7.81
N LYS A 117 2.00 3.40 8.79
CA LYS A 117 2.65 2.49 9.74
C LYS A 117 2.30 1.06 9.37
N ASN A 118 3.29 0.31 8.97
CA ASN A 118 3.13 -1.06 8.50
C ASN A 118 3.11 -2.04 9.68
N PHE A 119 2.05 -2.85 9.77
CA PHE A 119 1.89 -3.90 10.80
C PHE A 119 2.66 -5.15 10.39
N PHE A 120 3.45 -5.69 11.32
CA PHE A 120 4.21 -6.90 11.12
C PHE A 120 4.45 -7.63 12.44
N LEU A 121 4.14 -8.91 12.50
CA LEU A 121 4.34 -9.77 13.68
C LEU A 121 3.87 -9.14 15.01
N GLY A 122 2.63 -8.68 15.06
CA GLY A 122 2.00 -8.21 16.28
C GLY A 122 2.25 -6.73 16.64
N ARG A 123 3.00 -5.97 15.83
CA ARG A 123 3.23 -4.53 16.07
C ARG A 123 3.36 -3.71 14.79
N PHE A 124 3.21 -2.40 14.92
CA PHE A 124 3.56 -1.48 13.84
C PHE A 124 5.05 -1.15 13.88
N LEU A 125 5.74 -1.39 12.76
CA LEU A 125 7.15 -1.06 12.64
C LEU A 125 7.35 0.45 12.58
N THR A 126 8.36 0.95 13.29
CA THR A 126 8.68 2.38 13.39
C THR A 126 10.07 2.72 12.91
N LYS A 127 10.88 1.70 12.63
CA LYS A 127 12.27 1.79 12.20
C LYS A 127 12.57 0.76 11.10
N GLY A 128 13.82 0.46 10.86
CA GLY A 128 14.22 -0.54 9.86
C GLY A 128 14.10 -0.08 8.40
N GLY A 129 13.90 1.22 8.16
CA GLY A 129 13.73 1.78 6.81
C GLY A 129 12.31 1.61 6.23
N VAL A 130 11.34 1.17 7.05
CA VAL A 130 9.94 0.98 6.62
C VAL A 130 9.00 2.05 7.14
N TYR A 131 9.50 2.99 7.91
CA TYR A 131 8.77 4.15 8.39
C TYR A 131 9.71 5.38 8.47
N PRO A 132 9.24 6.57 8.07
CA PRO A 132 7.94 6.83 7.46
C PRO A 132 7.80 6.20 6.07
N ASP A 133 6.58 5.79 5.72
CA ASP A 133 6.21 5.27 4.41
C ASP A 133 5.13 6.22 3.81
N PRO A 134 5.53 7.36 3.23
CA PRO A 134 4.60 8.37 2.77
C PRO A 134 3.87 7.93 1.50
N THR A 135 2.54 8.06 1.52
CA THR A 135 1.69 7.86 0.35
C THR A 135 0.75 9.05 0.19
N ILE A 136 0.48 9.44 -1.05
CA ILE A 136 -0.49 10.49 -1.31
C ILE A 136 -1.88 9.87 -1.35
N ARG A 137 -2.71 10.19 -0.33
CA ARG A 137 -4.00 9.54 -0.09
C ARG A 137 -5.18 10.49 -0.06
N LEU A 138 -4.99 11.74 0.37
CA LEU A 138 -6.05 12.74 0.46
C LEU A 138 -5.84 13.80 -0.61
N TYR A 139 -6.85 14.06 -1.42
CA TYR A 139 -6.78 15.09 -2.46
C TYR A 139 -8.16 15.63 -2.84
N ARG A 140 -8.21 16.85 -3.42
CA ARG A 140 -9.43 17.43 -3.96
C ARG A 140 -9.95 16.60 -5.13
N ALA A 141 -11.25 16.42 -5.20
CA ALA A 141 -11.90 15.76 -6.33
C ALA A 141 -11.45 16.42 -7.66
N LYS A 142 -11.26 15.61 -8.69
CA LYS A 142 -10.79 16.02 -10.03
C LYS A 142 -9.37 16.60 -10.09
N LYS A 143 -8.65 16.64 -8.94
CA LYS A 143 -7.25 17.08 -8.88
C LYS A 143 -6.26 15.94 -8.69
N GLY A 144 -6.71 14.78 -8.18
CA GLY A 144 -5.89 13.60 -8.02
C GLY A 144 -6.36 12.44 -8.88
N HIS A 145 -5.41 11.69 -9.45
CA HIS A 145 -5.66 10.48 -10.22
C HIS A 145 -4.48 9.51 -10.14
N LEU A 146 -4.72 8.25 -10.44
CA LEU A 146 -3.67 7.25 -10.61
C LEU A 146 -3.30 7.17 -12.09
N PRO A 147 -2.02 7.29 -12.48
CA PRO A 147 -1.60 7.19 -13.89
C PRO A 147 -1.87 5.84 -14.54
N CYS A 148 -1.99 4.77 -13.73
CA CYS A 148 -2.26 3.40 -14.17
C CYS A 148 -1.25 2.86 -15.20
N GLN A 149 0.02 3.21 -15.03
CA GLN A 149 1.12 2.80 -15.90
C GLN A 149 1.94 1.65 -15.29
N ASN A 150 2.04 1.61 -13.95
CA ASN A 150 2.75 0.56 -13.21
C ASN A 150 2.20 0.39 -11.79
N VAL A 151 2.55 -0.73 -11.15
CA VAL A 151 2.03 -1.12 -9.82
C VAL A 151 2.67 -0.38 -8.63
N HIS A 152 3.70 0.44 -8.86
CA HIS A 152 4.44 1.15 -7.80
C HIS A 152 4.18 2.65 -7.79
N GLU A 153 3.33 3.15 -8.66
CA GLU A 153 3.05 4.57 -8.77
C GLU A 153 2.21 5.10 -7.62
N GLN A 154 2.39 6.38 -7.36
CA GLN A 154 1.57 7.16 -6.44
C GLN A 154 0.50 7.93 -7.24
N ALA A 155 -0.56 8.36 -6.56
CA ALA A 155 -1.50 9.29 -7.19
C ALA A 155 -0.77 10.59 -7.57
N VAL A 156 -1.08 11.10 -8.75
CA VAL A 156 -0.64 12.40 -9.23
C VAL A 156 -1.69 13.43 -8.85
N VAL A 157 -1.26 14.56 -8.27
CA VAL A 157 -2.15 15.63 -7.84
C VAL A 157 -1.79 16.92 -8.56
N ASP A 158 -2.79 17.50 -9.22
CA ASP A 158 -2.66 18.77 -9.89
C ASP A 158 -2.78 19.93 -8.89
N GLY A 159 -1.66 20.58 -8.60
CA GLY A 159 -1.53 21.69 -7.65
C GLY A 159 -0.56 21.41 -6.49
N GLU A 160 -0.55 22.33 -5.51
CA GLU A 160 0.34 22.20 -4.36
C GLU A 160 -0.09 21.05 -3.44
N VAL A 161 0.87 20.28 -2.96
CA VAL A 161 0.67 19.21 -1.99
C VAL A 161 1.41 19.48 -0.68
N SER A 162 0.93 18.92 0.42
CA SER A 162 1.55 19.03 1.73
C SER A 162 1.57 17.67 2.45
N HIS A 163 1.94 17.63 3.72
CA HIS A 163 2.00 16.42 4.53
C HIS A 163 1.08 16.54 5.73
N LEU A 164 0.35 15.46 6.06
CA LEU A 164 -0.30 15.30 7.34
C LEU A 164 0.71 14.78 8.37
N ARG A 165 0.47 15.11 9.64
CA ARG A 165 1.34 14.69 10.76
C ARG A 165 0.94 13.36 11.36
N SER A 166 -0.34 13.01 11.24
CA SER A 166 -0.89 11.77 11.77
C SER A 166 -0.74 10.62 10.80
N ASP A 167 -0.61 9.42 11.37
CA ASP A 167 -0.34 8.20 10.60
C ASP A 167 -1.62 7.46 10.21
N LEU A 168 -1.55 6.79 9.08
CA LEU A 168 -2.46 5.75 8.60
C LEU A 168 -1.90 4.39 9.01
N LEU A 169 -2.70 3.53 9.62
CA LEU A 169 -2.29 2.17 9.96
C LEU A 169 -2.51 1.26 8.76
N HIS A 170 -1.53 0.41 8.45
CA HIS A 170 -1.56 -0.48 7.29
C HIS A 170 -1.27 -1.92 7.73
N TYR A 171 -2.25 -2.80 7.59
CA TYR A 171 -2.19 -4.20 8.01
C TYR A 171 -1.81 -5.14 6.85
N ALA A 172 -0.77 -4.76 6.10
CA ALA A 172 -0.32 -5.51 4.92
C ALA A 172 0.02 -6.97 5.23
N ASP A 173 0.67 -7.22 6.37
CA ASP A 173 1.16 -8.54 6.76
C ASP A 173 0.68 -8.93 8.17
N PRO A 174 -0.61 -9.21 8.35
CA PRO A 174 -1.15 -9.62 9.64
C PRO A 174 -0.57 -10.97 10.12
N THR A 175 -0.10 -11.81 9.20
CA THR A 175 0.56 -13.10 9.48
C THR A 175 1.90 -13.19 8.75
N PHE A 176 2.83 -13.97 9.30
CA PHE A 176 4.12 -14.23 8.65
C PHE A 176 3.96 -14.99 7.32
N THR A 177 2.97 -15.86 7.23
CA THR A 177 2.62 -16.56 5.97
C THR A 177 2.27 -15.56 4.87
N ARG A 178 1.41 -14.56 5.15
CA ARG A 178 1.06 -13.52 4.17
C ARG A 178 2.29 -12.71 3.75
N TYR A 179 3.17 -12.38 4.70
CA TYR A 179 4.45 -11.74 4.39
C TYR A 179 5.30 -12.56 3.40
N LEU A 180 5.42 -13.88 3.63
CA LEU A 180 6.19 -14.75 2.74
C LEU A 180 5.56 -14.84 1.35
N MET A 181 4.24 -14.99 1.24
CA MET A 181 3.53 -14.99 -0.06
C MET A 181 3.72 -13.68 -0.82
N ARG A 182 3.65 -12.55 -0.13
CA ARG A 182 3.91 -11.24 -0.74
C ARG A 182 5.37 -11.12 -1.18
N ASN A 183 6.31 -11.53 -0.33
CA ASN A 183 7.73 -11.53 -0.65
C ASN A 183 8.06 -12.41 -1.86
N ASP A 184 7.38 -13.55 -2.01
CA ASP A 184 7.51 -14.42 -3.17
C ASP A 184 7.15 -13.69 -4.48
N ARG A 185 6.01 -12.96 -4.53
CA ARG A 185 5.65 -12.09 -5.68
C ARG A 185 6.71 -11.04 -5.97
N TYR A 186 7.17 -10.33 -4.94
CA TYR A 186 8.20 -9.28 -5.14
C TYR A 186 9.51 -9.85 -5.64
N THR A 187 9.94 -11.00 -5.15
CA THR A 187 11.18 -11.63 -5.63
C THR A 187 11.06 -12.12 -7.07
N SER A 188 9.86 -12.55 -7.51
CA SER A 188 9.60 -12.87 -8.92
C SER A 188 9.69 -11.63 -9.82
N LEU A 189 9.13 -10.49 -9.39
CA LEU A 189 9.25 -9.23 -10.14
C LEU A 189 10.72 -8.78 -10.25
N ILE A 190 11.49 -8.86 -9.15
CA ILE A 190 12.92 -8.53 -9.17
C ILE A 190 13.67 -9.48 -10.11
N ALA A 191 13.36 -10.78 -10.13
CA ALA A 191 13.97 -11.75 -11.03
C ALA A 191 13.69 -11.42 -12.51
N THR A 192 12.45 -11.05 -12.83
CA THR A 192 12.07 -10.60 -14.18
C THR A 192 12.82 -9.34 -14.59
N GLU A 193 12.97 -8.37 -13.69
CA GLU A 193 13.76 -7.16 -13.94
C GLU A 193 15.23 -7.49 -14.20
N LEU A 194 15.82 -8.36 -13.38
CA LEU A 194 17.20 -8.84 -13.59
C LEU A 194 17.39 -9.56 -14.91
N TYR A 195 16.39 -10.36 -15.32
CA TYR A 195 16.38 -11.05 -16.62
C TYR A 195 16.34 -10.04 -17.77
N ASN A 196 15.46 -9.05 -17.71
CA ASN A 196 15.35 -8.00 -18.73
C ASN A 196 16.64 -7.16 -18.84
N HIS A 197 17.35 -6.97 -17.73
CA HIS A 197 18.67 -6.33 -17.70
C HIS A 197 19.83 -7.27 -18.08
N GLN A 198 19.54 -8.51 -18.51
CA GLN A 198 20.53 -9.51 -18.92
C GLN A 198 21.60 -9.78 -17.85
N THR A 199 21.22 -9.80 -16.59
CA THR A 199 22.12 -10.07 -15.47
C THR A 199 22.68 -11.48 -15.56
N LYS A 200 23.99 -11.61 -15.73
CA LYS A 200 24.65 -12.91 -15.98
C LYS A 200 24.63 -13.82 -14.76
N ILE A 201 24.42 -15.10 -14.96
CA ILE A 201 24.64 -16.16 -13.96
C ILE A 201 26.13 -16.51 -13.97
N ASN A 202 26.89 -16.03 -12.98
CA ASN A 202 28.31 -16.27 -12.83
C ASN A 202 28.73 -16.20 -11.35
N PHE A 203 29.96 -16.62 -11.04
CA PHE A 203 30.47 -16.69 -9.68
C PHE A 203 30.50 -15.32 -8.97
N LEU A 204 30.82 -14.24 -9.67
CA LEU A 204 30.86 -12.89 -9.06
C LEU A 204 29.45 -12.43 -8.67
N ASN A 205 28.48 -12.64 -9.52
CA ASN A 205 27.08 -12.32 -9.20
C ASN A 205 26.53 -13.26 -8.12
N PHE A 206 26.90 -14.53 -8.11
CA PHE A 206 26.56 -15.44 -7.02
C PHE A 206 27.04 -14.86 -5.66
N ILE A 207 28.32 -14.54 -5.54
CA ILE A 207 28.86 -13.94 -4.31
C ILE A 207 28.14 -12.64 -3.96
N ASN A 208 27.87 -11.78 -4.94
CA ASN A 208 27.17 -10.52 -4.72
C ASN A 208 25.74 -10.71 -4.19
N TYR A 209 24.96 -11.61 -4.79
CA TYR A 209 23.54 -11.81 -4.42
C TYR A 209 23.35 -12.68 -3.20
N PHE A 210 24.31 -13.60 -2.87
CA PHE A 210 24.20 -14.48 -1.70
C PHE A 210 24.92 -13.96 -0.46
N LEU A 211 25.92 -13.08 -0.61
CA LEU A 211 26.69 -12.55 0.53
C LEU A 211 26.60 -11.03 0.63
N PHE A 212 27.12 -10.30 -0.36
CA PHE A 212 27.27 -8.84 -0.21
C PHE A 212 25.95 -8.09 -0.07
N LYS A 213 25.01 -8.32 -0.98
CA LYS A 213 23.69 -7.64 -0.95
C LYS A 213 22.87 -7.99 0.30
N PRO A 214 22.69 -9.28 0.68
CA PRO A 214 21.92 -9.62 1.88
C PRO A 214 22.56 -9.07 3.17
N ILE A 215 23.86 -9.24 3.33
CA ILE A 215 24.58 -8.74 4.52
C ILE A 215 24.47 -7.21 4.60
N SER A 216 24.76 -6.51 3.50
CA SER A 216 24.67 -5.04 3.45
C SER A 216 23.27 -4.54 3.76
N TRP A 217 22.23 -5.19 3.21
CA TRP A 217 20.85 -4.84 3.48
C TRP A 217 20.46 -5.08 4.94
N PHE A 218 20.84 -6.23 5.49
CA PHE A 218 20.57 -6.54 6.89
C PHE A 218 21.23 -5.50 7.81
N LEU A 219 22.51 -5.20 7.60
CA LEU A 219 23.24 -4.19 8.38
C LEU A 219 22.59 -2.80 8.25
N LEU A 220 22.19 -2.44 7.03
CA LEU A 220 21.50 -1.18 6.77
C LEU A 220 20.17 -1.11 7.52
N ALA A 221 19.28 -2.12 7.35
CA ALA A 221 17.96 -2.12 7.94
C ALA A 221 18.02 -2.25 9.48
N TYR A 222 18.82 -3.18 9.99
CA TYR A 222 18.83 -3.48 11.41
C TYR A 222 19.64 -2.45 12.23
N PHE A 223 20.84 -2.08 11.77
CA PHE A 223 21.70 -1.16 12.51
C PHE A 223 21.56 0.30 12.04
N ARG A 224 21.77 0.59 10.76
CA ARG A 224 21.75 1.99 10.26
C ARG A 224 20.38 2.63 10.38
N HIS A 225 19.32 1.91 10.02
CA HIS A 225 17.93 2.34 10.16
C HIS A 225 17.29 1.95 11.49
N ARG A 226 18.09 1.44 12.44
CA ARG A 226 17.69 1.17 13.81
C ARG A 226 16.52 0.19 13.95
N GLY A 227 16.44 -0.83 13.06
CA GLY A 227 15.40 -1.87 13.12
C GLY A 227 15.35 -2.61 14.47
N TYR A 228 16.47 -2.65 15.22
CA TYR A 228 16.52 -3.21 16.57
C TYR A 228 15.56 -2.55 17.57
N VAL A 229 15.15 -1.29 17.33
CA VAL A 229 14.18 -0.58 18.18
C VAL A 229 12.80 -1.27 18.14
N ASP A 230 12.48 -1.93 17.04
CA ASP A 230 11.24 -2.69 16.89
C ASP A 230 11.34 -4.13 17.45
N GLY A 231 12.45 -4.46 18.15
CA GLY A 231 12.66 -5.74 18.82
C GLY A 231 12.68 -6.94 17.88
N PHE A 232 12.08 -8.07 18.30
CA PHE A 232 12.04 -9.28 17.49
C PHE A 232 11.40 -9.09 16.10
N PRO A 233 10.25 -8.42 15.93
CA PRO A 233 9.71 -8.12 14.61
C PRO A 233 10.67 -7.32 13.72
N GLY A 234 11.39 -6.35 14.28
CA GLY A 234 12.37 -5.58 13.53
C GLY A 234 13.57 -6.42 13.07
N PHE A 235 14.04 -7.35 13.91
CA PHE A 235 15.06 -8.32 13.53
C PHE A 235 14.58 -9.23 12.40
N VAL A 236 13.40 -9.86 12.57
CA VAL A 236 12.82 -10.76 11.57
C VAL A 236 12.63 -10.03 10.24
N PHE A 237 12.10 -8.80 10.28
CA PHE A 237 11.92 -7.99 9.07
C PHE A 237 13.26 -7.73 8.36
N ALA A 238 14.28 -7.25 9.09
CA ALA A 238 15.60 -6.97 8.51
C ALA A 238 16.23 -8.22 7.89
N TRP A 239 16.13 -9.37 8.59
CA TRP A 239 16.66 -10.64 8.12
C TRP A 239 15.93 -11.13 6.86
N TYR A 240 14.61 -11.32 6.94
CA TYR A 240 13.84 -11.88 5.83
C TYR A 240 13.78 -10.94 4.61
N SER A 241 13.75 -9.62 4.81
CA SER A 241 13.83 -8.67 3.69
C SER A 241 15.19 -8.72 2.98
N SER A 242 16.26 -9.12 3.67
CA SER A 242 17.57 -9.30 3.07
C SER A 242 17.64 -10.53 2.16
N LEU A 243 16.85 -11.58 2.48
CA LEU A 243 16.82 -12.82 1.69
C LEU A 243 16.17 -12.64 0.29
N ARG A 244 15.53 -11.51 0.03
CA ARG A 244 15.00 -11.22 -1.31
C ARG A 244 16.05 -11.27 -2.41
N PHE A 245 17.31 -10.94 -2.10
CA PHE A 245 18.38 -10.94 -3.08
C PHE A 245 18.77 -12.36 -3.54
N PRO A 246 19.12 -13.32 -2.66
CA PRO A 246 19.38 -14.68 -3.09
C PRO A 246 18.16 -15.35 -3.71
N ILE A 247 16.94 -15.12 -3.18
CA ILE A 247 15.71 -15.69 -3.75
C ILE A 247 15.50 -15.19 -5.19
N ALA A 248 15.61 -13.88 -5.43
CA ALA A 248 15.48 -13.32 -6.77
C ALA A 248 16.54 -13.84 -7.74
N TYR A 249 17.77 -14.07 -7.27
CA TYR A 249 18.84 -14.63 -8.11
C TYR A 249 18.60 -16.11 -8.45
N ILE A 250 18.02 -16.90 -7.53
CA ILE A 250 17.59 -18.28 -7.81
C ILE A 250 16.50 -18.27 -8.88
N LYS A 251 15.47 -17.43 -8.73
CA LYS A 251 14.39 -17.29 -9.71
C LYS A 251 14.89 -16.78 -11.08
N LEU A 252 15.90 -15.91 -11.10
CA LEU A 252 16.55 -15.50 -12.33
C LEU A 252 17.17 -16.70 -13.06
N GLN A 253 17.80 -17.62 -12.32
CA GLN A 253 18.36 -18.83 -12.92
C GLN A 253 17.26 -19.72 -13.51
N GLU A 254 16.12 -19.86 -12.84
CA GLU A 254 14.96 -20.58 -13.38
C GLU A 254 14.48 -19.97 -14.71
N LEU A 255 14.33 -18.63 -14.79
CA LEU A 255 13.92 -17.93 -16.03
C LEU A 255 14.89 -18.18 -17.19
N TYR A 256 16.20 -18.24 -16.94
CA TYR A 256 17.17 -18.57 -17.98
C TYR A 256 17.06 -20.04 -18.44
N HIS A 257 16.75 -20.97 -17.55
CA HIS A 257 16.53 -22.37 -17.92
C HIS A 257 15.26 -22.54 -18.77
N GLU A 258 14.15 -21.92 -18.39
CA GLU A 258 12.90 -21.98 -19.15
C GLU A 258 13.04 -21.38 -20.56
N SER A 259 13.85 -20.33 -20.73
CA SER A 259 14.07 -19.70 -22.02
C SER A 259 14.99 -20.53 -22.96
N THR A 260 15.60 -21.62 -22.47
CA THR A 260 16.53 -22.46 -23.21
C THR A 260 15.86 -23.78 -23.66
N ILE A 261 14.68 -24.08 -23.13
CA ILE A 261 13.81 -25.20 -23.52
C ILE A 261 12.81 -24.76 -24.59
#